data_185f87253f85c3eb3160b9c36705ffb4
#
_entry.id   185f87253f85c3eb3160b9c36705ffb4
#
_cell.length_a   1.000
_cell.length_b   1.000
_cell.length_c   1.000
_cell.angle_alpha   90.00
_cell.angle_beta   90.00
_cell.angle_gamma   90.00
#
_symmetry.space_group_name_H-M   'P 1'
#
loop_
_entity.id
_entity.type
_entity.pdbx_description
1 polymer ?
#
loop_
_entity_poly.entity_id
_entity_poly.type
_entity_poly.pdbx_seq_one_letter_code
_entity_poly.pdbx_strand_id
1 'polypeptide(L)'
;MRNNVAVHRIVKNVKQRGQYIEPHSHTFFHYIYSLRGHTRVTADGEVYQTESGSLVLLPPGVTHDIVSEDTSCCLDLKFACSEHLTSQLAELPRYMRAVGQRENDLIRNVFEEAVGQERDYDEIINIRLYELLIILLRKKDDGEKPWLLVGHSEVSRSNESIRHVLQTVEEKLEHPIKVSELAEQCGYSENYFRQIFRECVGLSPNAYINQRKISKAKELMLYSELNVSQIAESLGYQSIHYFSRLFKKVVGIAPTDYVSRIKDNRP
;
A
#
# COMPACT_ATOMS: atom_id res chain seq x y z
N MET A 1 11.52 25.94 3.76
CA MET A 1 12.26 24.69 3.45
C MET A 1 11.99 24.39 1.98
N ARG A 2 12.99 24.21 1.12
CA ARG A 2 12.74 23.77 -0.26
C ARG A 2 12.23 22.33 -0.17
N ASN A 3 11.06 22.05 -0.72
CA ASN A 3 10.51 20.69 -0.76
C ASN A 3 11.51 19.77 -1.45
N ASN A 4 12.01 18.76 -0.74
CA ASN A 4 12.95 17.79 -1.31
C ASN A 4 12.31 16.92 -2.40
N VAL A 5 10.98 16.89 -2.46
CA VAL A 5 10.16 16.13 -3.41
C VAL A 5 9.00 16.98 -3.88
N ALA A 6 8.69 16.91 -5.15
CA ALA A 6 7.54 17.54 -5.80
C ALA A 6 6.82 16.52 -6.67
N VAL A 7 5.60 16.16 -6.28
CA VAL A 7 4.75 15.26 -7.08
C VAL A 7 4.12 16.04 -8.22
N HIS A 8 4.25 15.51 -9.44
CA HIS A 8 3.67 16.08 -10.65
C HIS A 8 2.33 15.45 -11.01
N ARG A 9 2.22 14.15 -10.80
CA ARG A 9 1.03 13.40 -11.18
C ARG A 9 0.91 12.09 -10.43
N ILE A 10 -0.30 11.78 -10.02
CA ILE A 10 -0.69 10.48 -9.46
C ILE A 10 -1.87 9.99 -10.29
N VAL A 11 -1.75 8.78 -10.84
CA VAL A 11 -2.82 8.20 -11.68
C VAL A 11 -2.96 6.72 -11.35
N LYS A 12 -4.21 6.29 -11.22
CA LYS A 12 -4.57 4.88 -11.25
C LYS A 12 -4.86 4.51 -12.71
N ASN A 13 -4.08 3.61 -13.25
CA ASN A 13 -4.25 3.12 -14.62
C ASN A 13 -4.77 1.69 -14.61
N VAL A 14 -5.87 1.47 -15.32
CA VAL A 14 -6.35 0.14 -15.67
C VAL A 14 -6.01 -0.11 -17.13
N LYS A 15 -5.23 -1.16 -17.40
CA LYS A 15 -4.78 -1.52 -18.73
C LYS A 15 -5.42 -2.85 -19.15
N GLN A 16 -5.86 -2.93 -20.39
CA GLN A 16 -6.38 -4.16 -20.98
C GLN A 16 -5.22 -5.04 -21.46
N ARG A 17 -5.46 -6.34 -21.57
CA ARG A 17 -4.49 -7.28 -22.13
C ARG A 17 -4.03 -6.82 -23.52
N GLY A 18 -2.70 -6.81 -23.72
CA GLY A 18 -2.07 -6.39 -24.98
C GLY A 18 -1.95 -4.87 -25.15
N GLN A 19 -2.44 -4.07 -24.22
CA GLN A 19 -2.23 -2.64 -24.28
C GLN A 19 -0.74 -2.33 -24.16
N TYR A 20 -0.22 -1.57 -25.12
CA TYR A 20 1.17 -1.23 -25.28
C TYR A 20 1.39 0.29 -25.16
N ILE A 21 2.38 0.67 -24.39
CA ILE A 21 2.91 2.04 -24.35
C ILE A 21 4.28 2.00 -25.00
N GLU A 22 4.43 2.73 -26.11
CA GLU A 22 5.65 2.77 -26.90
C GLU A 22 6.85 3.29 -26.10
N PRO A 23 8.10 2.94 -26.53
CA PRO A 23 9.30 3.42 -25.89
C PRO A 23 9.34 4.94 -25.78
N HIS A 24 9.52 5.43 -24.57
CA HIS A 24 9.63 6.86 -24.29
C HIS A 24 10.51 7.10 -23.06
N SER A 25 10.92 8.35 -22.85
CA SER A 25 11.63 8.78 -21.65
C SER A 25 11.04 10.11 -21.15
N HIS A 26 11.35 10.46 -19.92
CA HIS A 26 10.91 11.72 -19.32
C HIS A 26 11.94 12.26 -18.31
N THR A 27 11.78 13.52 -17.90
CA THR A 27 12.74 14.24 -17.04
C THR A 27 12.45 14.14 -15.55
N PHE A 28 11.54 13.26 -15.15
CA PHE A 28 11.10 13.03 -13.78
C PHE A 28 11.16 11.56 -13.43
N PHE A 29 11.12 11.24 -12.14
CA PHE A 29 10.96 9.86 -11.66
C PHE A 29 9.55 9.35 -11.92
N HIS A 30 9.45 8.08 -12.31
CA HIS A 30 8.19 7.39 -12.46
C HIS A 30 8.17 6.11 -11.62
N TYR A 31 7.31 6.07 -10.59
CA TYR A 31 6.99 4.87 -9.85
C TYR A 31 5.76 4.20 -10.46
N ILE A 32 5.88 2.91 -10.73
CA ILE A 32 4.79 2.05 -11.17
C ILE A 32 4.60 1.01 -10.09
N TYR A 33 3.55 1.15 -9.30
CA TYR A 33 3.17 0.20 -8.27
C TYR A 33 2.03 -0.67 -8.75
N SER A 34 2.25 -1.98 -8.85
CA SER A 34 1.26 -2.94 -9.34
C SER A 34 0.28 -3.32 -8.24
N LEU A 35 -1.00 -3.07 -8.49
CA LEU A 35 -2.11 -3.42 -7.59
C LEU A 35 -2.66 -4.80 -7.89
N ARG A 36 -2.77 -5.15 -9.18
CA ARG A 36 -3.21 -6.46 -9.67
C ARG A 36 -2.80 -6.67 -11.13
N GLY A 37 -2.80 -7.94 -11.54
CA GLY A 37 -2.44 -8.35 -12.90
C GLY A 37 -0.94 -8.23 -13.15
N HIS A 38 -0.55 -8.52 -14.40
CA HIS A 38 0.84 -8.58 -14.81
C HIS A 38 1.11 -7.56 -15.90
N THR A 39 2.18 -6.82 -15.72
CA THR A 39 2.67 -5.83 -16.69
C THR A 39 4.15 -6.07 -16.89
N ARG A 40 4.58 -6.11 -18.14
CA ARG A 40 5.98 -6.13 -18.50
C ARG A 40 6.45 -4.70 -18.74
N VAL A 41 7.49 -4.30 -18.02
CA VAL A 41 8.17 -3.02 -18.20
C VAL A 41 9.57 -3.32 -18.74
N THR A 42 9.89 -2.80 -19.91
CA THR A 42 11.26 -2.87 -20.45
C THR A 42 11.92 -1.53 -20.22
N ALA A 43 13.09 -1.51 -19.60
CA ALA A 43 13.83 -0.27 -19.33
C ALA A 43 15.34 -0.49 -19.55
N ASP A 44 15.96 0.32 -20.39
CA ASP A 44 17.36 0.21 -20.79
C ASP A 44 17.78 -1.21 -21.25
N GLY A 45 16.86 -1.93 -21.90
CA GLY A 45 17.08 -3.30 -22.39
C GLY A 45 16.83 -4.42 -21.38
N GLU A 46 16.58 -4.09 -20.13
CA GLU A 46 16.18 -5.07 -19.12
C GLU A 46 14.65 -5.20 -19.01
N VAL A 47 14.16 -6.40 -18.77
CA VAL A 47 12.74 -6.71 -18.68
C VAL A 47 12.34 -7.02 -17.24
N TYR A 48 11.36 -6.28 -16.72
CA TYR A 48 10.79 -6.43 -15.39
C TYR A 48 9.33 -6.90 -15.51
N GLN A 49 9.05 -8.05 -14.92
CA GLN A 49 7.71 -8.61 -14.85
C GLN A 49 7.07 -8.17 -13.54
N THR A 50 6.01 -7.37 -13.62
CA THR A 50 5.33 -6.88 -12.41
C THR A 50 4.23 -7.85 -11.98
N GLU A 51 4.07 -7.98 -10.69
CA GLU A 51 2.98 -8.70 -10.03
C GLU A 51 2.39 -7.84 -8.89
N SER A 52 1.26 -8.23 -8.35
CA SER A 52 0.63 -7.47 -7.25
C SER A 52 1.60 -7.22 -6.08
N GLY A 53 1.72 -5.97 -5.65
CA GLY A 53 2.66 -5.53 -4.61
C GLY A 53 4.06 -5.22 -5.09
N SER A 54 4.36 -5.38 -6.39
CA SER A 54 5.66 -5.00 -6.95
C SER A 54 5.74 -3.52 -7.29
N LEU A 55 6.94 -2.98 -7.25
CA LEU A 55 7.25 -1.58 -7.55
C LEU A 55 8.37 -1.51 -8.60
N VAL A 56 8.16 -0.74 -9.66
CA VAL A 56 9.19 -0.36 -10.65
C VAL A 56 9.52 1.11 -10.47
N LEU A 57 10.81 1.42 -10.34
CA LEU A 57 11.34 2.78 -10.30
C LEU A 57 12.07 3.10 -11.60
N LEU A 58 11.59 4.11 -12.31
CA LEU A 58 12.18 4.62 -13.54
C LEU A 58 12.77 6.01 -13.28
N PRO A 59 14.11 6.14 -13.21
CA PRO A 59 14.77 7.44 -13.08
C PRO A 59 14.57 8.34 -14.32
N PRO A 60 14.83 9.65 -14.19
CA PRO A 60 14.86 10.56 -15.30
C PRO A 60 15.79 10.09 -16.44
N GLY A 61 15.35 10.23 -17.68
CA GLY A 61 16.13 9.89 -18.88
C GLY A 61 16.12 8.41 -19.28
N VAL A 62 15.60 7.53 -18.45
CA VAL A 62 15.49 6.09 -18.76
C VAL A 62 14.45 5.86 -19.82
N THR A 63 14.86 5.28 -20.95
CA THR A 63 13.94 4.87 -22.02
C THR A 63 13.24 3.56 -21.60
N HIS A 64 11.91 3.57 -21.67
CA HIS A 64 11.12 2.41 -21.25
C HIS A 64 9.84 2.26 -22.07
N ASP A 65 9.39 1.02 -22.18
CA ASP A 65 8.09 0.64 -22.72
C ASP A 65 7.31 -0.20 -21.71
N ILE A 66 6.00 -0.31 -21.90
CA ILE A 66 5.12 -1.03 -21.00
C ILE A 66 4.11 -1.84 -21.80
N VAL A 67 3.99 -3.14 -21.50
CA VAL A 67 2.99 -4.04 -22.09
C VAL A 67 2.17 -4.69 -20.98
N SER A 68 0.86 -4.62 -21.09
CA SER A 68 -0.04 -5.33 -20.17
C SER A 68 -0.27 -6.75 -20.67
N GLU A 69 0.10 -7.76 -19.89
CA GLU A 69 -0.02 -9.16 -20.26
C GLU A 69 -1.41 -9.74 -19.97
N ASP A 70 -2.11 -9.12 -19.03
CA ASP A 70 -3.51 -9.40 -18.70
C ASP A 70 -4.26 -8.08 -18.41
N THR A 71 -5.46 -8.13 -17.82
CA THR A 71 -6.12 -6.93 -17.29
C THR A 71 -5.44 -6.52 -16.00
N SER A 72 -4.56 -5.53 -16.10
CA SER A 72 -3.74 -5.04 -14.99
C SER A 72 -4.23 -3.70 -14.44
N CYS A 73 -3.87 -3.43 -13.18
CA CYS A 73 -4.11 -2.16 -12.53
C CYS A 73 -2.86 -1.70 -11.80
N CYS A 74 -2.40 -0.49 -12.04
CA CYS A 74 -1.24 0.09 -11.37
C CYS A 74 -1.52 1.52 -10.90
N LEU A 75 -0.74 1.95 -9.90
CA LEU A 75 -0.62 3.35 -9.51
C LEU A 75 0.66 3.89 -10.13
N ASP A 76 0.52 4.90 -10.95
CA ASP A 76 1.62 5.64 -11.54
C ASP A 76 1.84 6.93 -10.75
N LEU A 77 3.03 7.10 -10.20
CA LEU A 77 3.44 8.26 -9.43
C LEU A 77 4.61 8.93 -10.14
N LYS A 78 4.40 10.17 -10.58
CA LYS A 78 5.40 10.97 -11.29
C LYS A 78 5.85 12.13 -10.42
N PHE A 79 7.16 12.24 -10.17
CA PHE A 79 7.69 13.23 -9.23
C PHE A 79 9.11 13.68 -9.62
N ALA A 80 9.48 14.86 -9.14
CA ALA A 80 10.86 15.34 -9.14
C ALA A 80 11.38 15.45 -7.70
N CYS A 81 12.68 15.43 -7.54
CA CYS A 81 13.33 15.63 -6.24
C CYS A 81 14.62 16.43 -6.37
N SER A 82 15.22 16.81 -5.23
CA SER A 82 16.50 17.50 -5.20
C SER A 82 17.62 16.65 -5.83
N GLU A 83 18.67 17.29 -6.32
CA GLU A 83 19.84 16.59 -6.94
C GLU A 83 20.43 15.54 -6.00
N HIS A 84 20.56 15.89 -4.72
CA HIS A 84 21.07 14.96 -3.71
C HIS A 84 20.21 13.70 -3.58
N LEU A 85 18.89 13.84 -3.51
CA LEU A 85 17.99 12.70 -3.43
C LEU A 85 17.92 11.94 -4.76
N THR A 86 18.04 12.63 -5.89
CA THR A 86 18.12 12.01 -7.22
C THR A 86 19.29 11.05 -7.32
N SER A 87 20.48 11.47 -6.86
CA SER A 87 21.68 10.63 -6.88
C SER A 87 21.51 9.38 -6.02
N GLN A 88 20.93 9.49 -4.85
CA GLN A 88 20.66 8.35 -3.96
C GLN A 88 19.63 7.39 -4.54
N LEU A 89 18.52 7.92 -5.12
CA LEU A 89 17.47 7.10 -5.72
C LEU A 89 17.93 6.37 -6.99
N ALA A 90 18.87 6.94 -7.73
CA ALA A 90 19.46 6.29 -8.91
C ALA A 90 20.19 4.97 -8.57
N GLU A 91 20.59 4.81 -7.32
CA GLU A 91 21.26 3.61 -6.82
C GLU A 91 20.28 2.55 -6.28
N LEU A 92 18.99 2.85 -6.16
CA LEU A 92 17.98 1.85 -5.78
C LEU A 92 17.77 0.84 -6.91
N PRO A 93 17.41 -0.42 -6.58
CA PRO A 93 17.00 -1.39 -7.60
C PRO A 93 15.80 -0.86 -8.36
N ARG A 94 15.81 -0.99 -9.68
CA ARG A 94 14.68 -0.58 -10.54
C ARG A 94 13.41 -1.37 -10.30
N TYR A 95 13.55 -2.60 -9.85
CA TYR A 95 12.43 -3.50 -9.57
C TYR A 95 12.52 -4.04 -8.14
N MET A 96 11.40 -3.95 -7.44
CA MET A 96 11.19 -4.52 -6.12
C MET A 96 9.97 -5.43 -6.20
N ARG A 97 10.21 -6.75 -6.08
CA ARG A 97 9.17 -7.77 -6.24
C ARG A 97 8.03 -7.63 -5.25
N ALA A 98 8.36 -7.32 -4.01
CA ALA A 98 7.39 -7.02 -2.98
C ALA A 98 7.93 -5.91 -2.08
N VAL A 99 7.17 -4.85 -1.93
CA VAL A 99 7.45 -3.84 -0.91
C VAL A 99 6.81 -4.25 0.41
N GLY A 100 7.41 -3.85 1.53
CA GLY A 100 6.90 -4.21 2.85
C GLY A 100 5.54 -3.56 3.15
N GLN A 101 4.90 -4.01 4.23
CA GLN A 101 3.58 -3.50 4.62
C GLN A 101 3.57 -1.98 4.84
N ARG A 102 4.61 -1.44 5.47
CA ARG A 102 4.75 0.00 5.72
C ARG A 102 4.80 0.80 4.42
N GLU A 103 5.54 0.33 3.43
CA GLU A 103 5.63 0.97 2.11
C GLU A 103 4.31 0.88 1.36
N ASN A 104 3.65 -0.27 1.41
CA ASN A 104 2.31 -0.45 0.84
C ASN A 104 1.31 0.54 1.44
N ASP A 105 1.32 0.71 2.76
CA ASP A 105 0.42 1.63 3.44
C ASP A 105 0.74 3.09 3.06
N LEU A 106 2.02 3.46 2.92
CA LEU A 106 2.41 4.80 2.46
C LEU A 106 1.99 5.06 1.02
N ILE A 107 2.20 4.11 0.10
CA ILE A 107 1.76 4.23 -1.30
C ILE A 107 0.25 4.42 -1.38
N ARG A 108 -0.52 3.63 -0.62
CA ARG A 108 -1.97 3.76 -0.55
C ARG A 108 -2.40 5.11 0.02
N ASN A 109 -1.77 5.54 1.12
CA ASN A 109 -2.07 6.82 1.75
C ASN A 109 -1.79 8.02 0.82
N VAL A 110 -0.72 7.96 0.03
CA VAL A 110 -0.43 8.97 -1.01
C VAL A 110 -1.57 9.03 -2.02
N PHE A 111 -2.05 7.87 -2.48
CA PHE A 111 -3.14 7.82 -3.43
C PHE A 111 -4.48 8.27 -2.83
N GLU A 112 -4.79 7.87 -1.60
CA GLU A 112 -6.02 8.27 -0.90
C GLU A 112 -6.06 9.79 -0.67
N GLU A 113 -4.94 10.40 -0.35
CA GLU A 113 -4.82 11.85 -0.22
C GLU A 113 -5.08 12.54 -1.57
N ALA A 114 -4.53 12.01 -2.65
CA ALA A 114 -4.75 12.55 -4.00
C ALA A 114 -6.22 12.45 -4.45
N VAL A 115 -6.95 11.43 -3.99
CA VAL A 115 -8.39 11.28 -4.25
C VAL A 115 -9.23 12.19 -3.35
N GLY A 116 -8.84 12.30 -2.07
CA GLY A 116 -9.55 13.09 -1.07
C GLY A 116 -9.51 14.59 -1.34
N GLN A 117 -8.38 15.08 -1.83
CA GLN A 117 -8.13 16.51 -2.14
C GLN A 117 -8.59 17.45 -1.01
N GLU A 118 -8.30 17.08 0.23
CA GLU A 118 -8.57 17.95 1.36
C GLU A 118 -7.58 19.13 1.38
N ARG A 119 -7.81 20.09 2.26
CA ARG A 119 -6.92 21.23 2.37
C ARG A 119 -5.45 20.76 2.57
N ASP A 120 -4.53 21.40 1.85
CA ASP A 120 -3.09 21.14 1.90
C ASP A 120 -2.69 19.67 1.47
N TYR A 121 -3.55 18.98 0.69
CA TYR A 121 -3.31 17.60 0.25
C TYR A 121 -2.01 17.44 -0.53
N ASP A 122 -1.61 18.40 -1.34
CA ASP A 122 -0.36 18.37 -2.11
C ASP A 122 0.86 18.31 -1.20
N GLU A 123 0.85 19.05 -0.10
CA GLU A 123 1.94 19.02 0.88
C GLU A 123 2.00 17.69 1.63
N ILE A 124 0.85 17.14 1.99
CA ILE A 124 0.75 15.84 2.64
C ILE A 124 1.25 14.73 1.72
N ILE A 125 0.89 14.75 0.44
CA ILE A 125 1.39 13.82 -0.58
C ILE A 125 2.92 13.89 -0.66
N ASN A 126 3.49 15.09 -0.77
CA ASN A 126 4.94 15.28 -0.86
C ASN A 126 5.67 14.76 0.38
N ILE A 127 5.13 14.99 1.57
CA ILE A 127 5.69 14.49 2.84
C ILE A 127 5.66 12.96 2.88
N ARG A 128 4.53 12.33 2.55
CA ARG A 128 4.37 10.87 2.56
C ARG A 128 5.24 10.20 1.50
N LEU A 129 5.35 10.80 0.32
CA LEU A 129 6.27 10.29 -0.70
C LEU A 129 7.72 10.41 -0.23
N TYR A 130 8.11 11.53 0.37
CA TYR A 130 9.46 11.68 0.92
C TYR A 130 9.75 10.64 2.00
N GLU A 131 8.81 10.37 2.91
CA GLU A 131 8.94 9.29 3.89
C GLU A 131 9.16 7.92 3.22
N LEU A 132 8.37 7.59 2.21
CA LEU A 132 8.52 6.34 1.43
C LEU A 132 9.92 6.23 0.83
N LEU A 133 10.41 7.29 0.17
CA LEU A 133 11.73 7.31 -0.44
C LEU A 133 12.85 7.08 0.57
N ILE A 134 12.79 7.72 1.73
CA ILE A 134 13.77 7.53 2.80
C ILE A 134 13.74 6.09 3.35
N ILE A 135 12.57 5.49 3.48
CA ILE A 135 12.45 4.10 3.91
C ILE A 135 13.09 3.15 2.90
N LEU A 136 12.87 3.37 1.60
CA LEU A 136 13.46 2.55 0.54
C LEU A 136 15.00 2.68 0.53
N LEU A 137 15.53 3.89 0.72
CA LEU A 137 16.95 4.13 0.81
C LEU A 137 17.60 3.44 2.02
N ARG A 138 16.98 3.53 3.20
CA ARG A 138 17.46 2.83 4.40
C ARG A 138 17.52 1.33 4.21
N LYS A 139 16.56 0.74 3.51
CA LYS A 139 16.57 -0.71 3.22
C LYS A 139 17.74 -1.12 2.34
N LYS A 140 18.16 -0.28 1.40
CA LYS A 140 19.34 -0.51 0.59
C LYS A 140 20.61 -0.56 1.45
N ASP A 141 20.77 0.39 2.36
CA ASP A 141 21.97 0.51 3.20
C ASP A 141 22.09 -0.65 4.21
N ASP A 142 20.98 -1.19 4.68
CA ASP A 142 20.94 -2.33 5.62
C ASP A 142 21.31 -3.68 4.96
N GLY A 143 21.53 -3.72 3.64
CA GLY A 143 21.81 -4.91 2.84
C GLY A 143 20.87 -6.04 3.20
N GLU A 144 20.05 -6.51 2.27
CA GLU A 144 19.06 -7.60 2.36
C GLU A 144 19.02 -8.40 3.69
N LYS A 145 18.88 -7.72 4.81
CA LYS A 145 18.47 -8.39 6.03
C LYS A 145 16.94 -8.44 6.00
N PRO A 146 16.38 -9.65 5.88
CA PRO A 146 14.94 -9.78 6.11
C PRO A 146 14.68 -9.16 7.47
N TRP A 147 13.76 -8.21 7.54
CA TRP A 147 13.24 -7.53 8.73
C TRP A 147 13.64 -8.19 10.05
N LEU A 148 14.82 -7.90 10.56
CA LEU A 148 15.12 -8.15 11.95
C LEU A 148 14.55 -6.96 12.72
N LEU A 149 13.38 -7.19 13.31
CA LEU A 149 12.90 -6.37 14.41
C LEU A 149 14.03 -6.25 15.43
N VAL A 150 14.53 -5.04 15.62
CA VAL A 150 15.43 -4.72 16.72
C VAL A 150 14.62 -4.88 18.01
N GLY A 151 14.94 -5.93 18.75
CA GLY A 151 14.29 -6.18 20.03
C GLY A 151 14.86 -7.45 20.66
N HIS A 152 15.63 -7.26 21.69
CA HIS A 152 16.42 -8.27 22.38
C HIS A 152 15.62 -9.43 23.02
N SER A 153 16.11 -10.60 22.80
CA SER A 153 16.19 -11.90 23.50
C SER A 153 15.05 -12.53 24.32
N GLU A 154 14.03 -11.86 24.82
CA GLU A 154 12.82 -12.54 25.36
C GLU A 154 11.56 -12.24 24.53
N VAL A 155 11.61 -11.23 23.71
CA VAL A 155 10.59 -10.77 22.75
C VAL A 155 10.54 -11.66 21.49
N SER A 156 11.52 -12.53 21.26
CA SER A 156 11.68 -13.26 20.00
C SER A 156 10.52 -14.26 19.72
N ARG A 157 10.08 -15.02 20.71
CA ARG A 157 8.97 -15.99 20.54
C ARG A 157 7.62 -15.29 20.42
N SER A 158 7.39 -14.25 21.22
CA SER A 158 6.17 -13.46 21.17
C SER A 158 6.04 -12.73 19.84
N ASN A 159 7.13 -12.21 19.30
CA ASN A 159 7.14 -11.53 18.00
C ASN A 159 6.88 -12.48 16.83
N GLU A 160 7.37 -13.71 16.87
CA GLU A 160 7.09 -14.71 15.85
C GLU A 160 5.63 -15.15 15.85
N SER A 161 5.06 -15.40 17.04
CA SER A 161 3.65 -15.72 17.21
C SER A 161 2.75 -14.55 16.73
N ILE A 162 3.08 -13.31 17.10
CA ILE A 162 2.33 -12.14 16.65
C ILE A 162 2.47 -11.93 15.13
N ARG A 163 3.64 -12.17 14.55
CA ARG A 163 3.82 -12.10 13.08
C ARG A 163 2.92 -13.09 12.35
N HIS A 164 2.84 -14.33 12.85
CA HIS A 164 1.95 -15.34 12.29
C HIS A 164 0.47 -14.92 12.40
N VAL A 165 0.10 -14.33 13.54
CA VAL A 165 -1.25 -13.76 13.72
C VAL A 165 -1.53 -12.63 12.74
N LEU A 166 -0.60 -11.71 12.52
CA LEU A 166 -0.78 -10.62 11.55
C LEU A 166 -1.01 -11.18 10.13
N GLN A 167 -0.25 -12.19 9.73
CA GLN A 167 -0.47 -12.90 8.47
C GLN A 167 -1.84 -13.58 8.42
N THR A 168 -2.23 -14.29 9.48
CA THR A 168 -3.56 -14.91 9.57
C THR A 168 -4.69 -13.89 9.45
N VAL A 169 -4.53 -12.70 10.03
CA VAL A 169 -5.51 -11.61 9.89
C VAL A 169 -5.62 -11.17 8.43
N GLU A 170 -4.50 -10.99 7.72
CA GLU A 170 -4.51 -10.59 6.30
C GLU A 170 -5.21 -11.66 5.42
N GLU A 171 -4.93 -12.93 5.65
CA GLU A 171 -5.54 -14.03 4.89
C GLU A 171 -7.05 -14.19 5.14
N LYS A 172 -7.52 -13.76 6.33
CA LYS A 172 -8.91 -13.95 6.77
C LYS A 172 -9.74 -12.67 6.78
N LEU A 173 -9.31 -11.58 6.13
CA LEU A 173 -10.04 -10.31 6.16
C LEU A 173 -11.50 -10.42 5.65
N GLU A 174 -11.77 -11.36 4.77
CA GLU A 174 -13.10 -11.62 4.19
C GLU A 174 -13.98 -12.52 5.10
N HIS A 175 -13.45 -12.92 6.24
CA HIS A 175 -14.15 -13.77 7.20
C HIS A 175 -14.29 -13.11 8.57
N PRO A 176 -15.21 -13.58 9.42
CA PRO A 176 -15.23 -13.18 10.82
C PRO A 176 -13.92 -13.61 11.52
N ILE A 177 -13.26 -12.68 12.18
CA ILE A 177 -12.03 -12.94 12.92
C ILE A 177 -12.33 -12.74 14.41
N LYS A 178 -12.13 -13.78 15.21
CA LYS A 178 -12.27 -13.70 16.66
C LYS A 178 -10.92 -13.60 17.34
N VAL A 179 -10.79 -12.66 18.25
CA VAL A 179 -9.54 -12.43 19.00
C VAL A 179 -9.18 -13.66 19.85
N SER A 180 -10.18 -14.38 20.36
CA SER A 180 -9.96 -15.63 21.09
C SER A 180 -9.27 -16.71 20.25
N GLU A 181 -9.65 -16.85 18.96
CA GLU A 181 -9.04 -17.81 18.05
C GLU A 181 -7.58 -17.44 17.73
N LEU A 182 -7.30 -16.13 17.59
CA LEU A 182 -5.93 -15.64 17.41
C LEU A 182 -5.06 -15.86 18.65
N ALA A 183 -5.62 -15.68 19.84
CA ALA A 183 -4.93 -15.95 21.11
C ALA A 183 -4.60 -17.44 21.26
N GLU A 184 -5.54 -18.31 20.92
CA GLU A 184 -5.37 -19.77 20.96
C GLU A 184 -4.26 -20.23 20.01
N GLN A 185 -4.17 -19.67 18.80
CA GLN A 185 -3.08 -19.94 17.86
C GLN A 185 -1.69 -19.64 18.43
N CYS A 186 -1.60 -18.67 19.34
CA CYS A 186 -0.37 -18.32 20.03
C CYS A 186 -0.14 -19.15 21.32
N GLY A 187 -1.11 -19.95 21.74
CA GLY A 187 -1.08 -20.62 23.04
C GLY A 187 -1.24 -19.65 24.22
N TYR A 188 -1.88 -18.51 24.02
CA TYR A 188 -2.06 -17.46 25.03
C TYR A 188 -3.50 -17.36 25.52
N SER A 189 -3.68 -16.92 26.79
CA SER A 189 -4.99 -16.43 27.20
C SER A 189 -5.34 -15.15 26.44
N GLU A 190 -6.63 -14.89 26.20
CA GLU A 190 -7.07 -13.72 25.45
C GLU A 190 -6.57 -12.40 26.06
N ASN A 191 -6.54 -12.28 27.40
CA ASN A 191 -6.06 -11.08 28.08
C ASN A 191 -4.55 -10.86 27.85
N TYR A 192 -3.76 -11.91 27.98
CA TYR A 192 -2.32 -11.83 27.74
C TYR A 192 -2.02 -11.54 26.26
N PHE A 193 -2.75 -12.19 25.35
CA PHE A 193 -2.65 -11.91 23.92
C PHE A 193 -2.94 -10.43 23.58
N ARG A 194 -4.02 -9.86 24.16
CA ARG A 194 -4.37 -8.43 23.94
C ARG A 194 -3.25 -7.50 24.40
N GLN A 195 -2.62 -7.82 25.53
CA GLN A 195 -1.51 -7.04 26.05
C GLN A 195 -0.30 -7.11 25.11
N ILE A 196 0.20 -8.32 24.82
CA ILE A 196 1.37 -8.55 23.96
C ILE A 196 1.15 -8.01 22.56
N PHE A 197 -0.04 -8.23 21.99
CA PHE A 197 -0.37 -7.72 20.68
C PHE A 197 -0.28 -6.17 20.66
N ARG A 198 -0.81 -5.50 21.69
CA ARG A 198 -0.73 -4.05 21.81
C ARG A 198 0.71 -3.55 22.01
N GLU A 199 1.52 -4.25 22.75
CA GLU A 199 2.94 -3.92 22.93
C GLU A 199 3.72 -4.07 21.61
N CYS A 200 3.46 -5.14 20.83
CA CYS A 200 4.15 -5.40 19.57
C CYS A 200 3.64 -4.55 18.41
N VAL A 201 2.33 -4.26 18.32
CA VAL A 201 1.67 -3.65 17.17
C VAL A 201 1.28 -2.20 17.42
N GLY A 202 1.24 -1.77 18.68
CA GLY A 202 0.81 -0.41 19.08
C GLY A 202 -0.71 -0.24 19.12
N LEU A 203 -1.49 -1.21 18.64
CA LEU A 203 -2.95 -1.20 18.56
C LEU A 203 -3.55 -2.41 19.28
N SER A 204 -4.78 -2.30 19.77
CA SER A 204 -5.50 -3.50 20.21
C SER A 204 -5.82 -4.40 19.00
N PRO A 205 -5.95 -5.75 19.20
CA PRO A 205 -6.27 -6.67 18.11
C PRO A 205 -7.52 -6.27 17.32
N ASN A 206 -8.60 -5.88 18.01
CA ASN A 206 -9.83 -5.43 17.36
C ASN A 206 -9.64 -4.13 16.56
N ALA A 207 -8.85 -3.19 17.07
CA ALA A 207 -8.56 -1.94 16.35
C ALA A 207 -7.75 -2.24 15.08
N TYR A 208 -6.76 -3.11 15.17
CA TYR A 208 -5.97 -3.55 14.02
C TYR A 208 -6.83 -4.26 12.97
N ILE A 209 -7.61 -5.28 13.35
CA ILE A 209 -8.50 -6.01 12.44
C ILE A 209 -9.45 -5.04 11.73
N ASN A 210 -10.08 -4.13 12.49
CA ASN A 210 -10.98 -3.13 11.93
C ASN A 210 -10.26 -2.20 10.93
N GLN A 211 -9.08 -1.73 11.27
CA GLN A 211 -8.29 -0.89 10.36
C GLN A 211 -7.94 -1.63 9.08
N ARG A 212 -7.52 -2.91 9.16
CA ARG A 212 -7.20 -3.73 7.98
C ARG A 212 -8.44 -3.98 7.11
N LYS A 213 -9.59 -4.31 7.73
CA LYS A 213 -10.86 -4.46 6.99
C LYS A 213 -11.31 -3.17 6.32
N ILE A 214 -11.15 -2.01 6.95
CA ILE A 214 -11.46 -0.72 6.31
C ILE A 214 -10.48 -0.42 5.17
N SER A 215 -9.20 -0.73 5.30
CA SER A 215 -8.23 -0.63 4.20
C SER A 215 -8.63 -1.53 3.02
N LYS A 216 -9.04 -2.78 3.29
CA LYS A 216 -9.55 -3.69 2.26
C LYS A 216 -10.85 -3.20 1.63
N ALA A 217 -11.75 -2.60 2.43
CA ALA A 217 -12.97 -1.97 1.92
C ALA A 217 -12.66 -0.86 0.91
N LYS A 218 -11.72 0.02 1.21
CA LYS A 218 -11.29 1.08 0.29
C LYS A 218 -10.72 0.48 -1.01
N GLU A 219 -9.92 -0.58 -0.91
CA GLU A 219 -9.40 -1.30 -2.06
C GLU A 219 -10.55 -1.85 -2.93
N LEU A 220 -11.52 -2.53 -2.33
CA LEU A 220 -12.69 -3.04 -3.04
C LEU A 220 -13.52 -1.93 -3.67
N MET A 221 -13.72 -0.79 -3.00
CA MET A 221 -14.40 0.38 -3.57
C MET A 221 -13.67 0.96 -4.78
N LEU A 222 -12.34 0.87 -4.81
CA LEU A 222 -11.52 1.35 -5.91
C LEU A 222 -11.47 0.38 -7.09
N TYR A 223 -11.50 -0.94 -6.82
CA TYR A 223 -11.08 -1.96 -7.79
C TYR A 223 -12.14 -2.99 -8.15
N SER A 224 -13.30 -2.98 -7.48
CA SER A 224 -14.40 -3.89 -7.79
C SER A 224 -15.64 -3.12 -8.24
N GLU A 225 -16.59 -3.84 -8.81
CA GLU A 225 -17.94 -3.32 -9.13
C GLU A 225 -18.93 -3.52 -7.98
N LEU A 226 -18.44 -3.96 -6.81
CA LEU A 226 -19.29 -4.21 -5.66
C LEU A 226 -19.83 -2.88 -5.10
N ASN A 227 -21.11 -2.87 -4.69
CA ASN A 227 -21.65 -1.77 -3.95
C ASN A 227 -21.25 -1.82 -2.47
N VAL A 228 -21.49 -0.74 -1.72
CA VAL A 228 -21.08 -0.60 -0.31
C VAL A 228 -21.64 -1.74 0.57
N SER A 229 -22.86 -2.21 0.30
CA SER A 229 -23.49 -3.30 1.06
C SER A 229 -22.79 -4.62 0.81
N GLN A 230 -22.50 -4.92 -0.47
CA GLN A 230 -21.76 -6.12 -0.87
C GLN A 230 -20.34 -6.13 -0.32
N ILE A 231 -19.67 -4.97 -0.28
CA ILE A 231 -18.34 -4.83 0.32
C ILE A 231 -18.39 -5.08 1.83
N ALA A 232 -19.38 -4.53 2.53
CA ALA A 232 -19.52 -4.78 3.95
C ALA A 232 -19.76 -6.27 4.24
N GLU A 233 -20.60 -6.92 3.46
CA GLU A 233 -20.90 -8.35 3.55
C GLU A 233 -19.66 -9.22 3.26
N SER A 234 -18.92 -8.93 2.16
CA SER A 234 -17.71 -9.67 1.79
C SER A 234 -16.60 -9.57 2.84
N LEU A 235 -16.59 -8.51 3.64
CA LEU A 235 -15.66 -8.34 4.75
C LEU A 235 -16.19 -8.89 6.09
N GLY A 236 -17.32 -9.62 6.06
CA GLY A 236 -17.88 -10.30 7.21
C GLY A 236 -18.55 -9.38 8.23
N TYR A 237 -19.01 -8.18 7.82
CA TYR A 237 -19.81 -7.32 8.67
C TYR A 237 -21.27 -7.75 8.65
N GLN A 238 -21.83 -8.05 9.81
CA GLN A 238 -23.24 -8.43 9.97
C GLN A 238 -24.21 -7.25 9.80
N SER A 239 -23.72 -6.01 9.88
CA SER A 239 -24.52 -4.80 9.79
C SER A 239 -23.82 -3.74 8.96
N ILE A 240 -24.45 -3.32 7.87
CA ILE A 240 -23.99 -2.21 7.03
C ILE A 240 -23.93 -0.89 7.82
N HIS A 241 -24.83 -0.70 8.79
CA HIS A 241 -24.84 0.49 9.63
C HIS A 241 -23.62 0.54 10.56
N TYR A 242 -23.21 -0.61 11.11
CA TYR A 242 -21.98 -0.70 11.89
C TYR A 242 -20.77 -0.43 11.02
N PHE A 243 -20.68 -1.08 9.85
CA PHE A 243 -19.62 -0.86 8.88
C PHE A 243 -19.50 0.62 8.50
N SER A 244 -20.62 1.27 8.13
CA SER A 244 -20.60 2.67 7.69
C SER A 244 -20.14 3.63 8.79
N ARG A 245 -20.55 3.39 10.05
CA ARG A 245 -20.07 4.18 11.20
C ARG A 245 -18.60 3.98 11.45
N LEU A 246 -18.12 2.73 11.37
CA LEU A 246 -16.72 2.40 11.55
C LEU A 246 -15.87 3.01 10.43
N PHE A 247 -16.30 2.87 9.18
CA PHE A 247 -15.65 3.46 8.02
C PHE A 247 -15.53 4.98 8.18
N LYS A 248 -16.63 5.67 8.50
CA LYS A 248 -16.62 7.12 8.74
C LYS A 248 -15.69 7.50 9.89
N LYS A 249 -15.66 6.70 10.97
CA LYS A 249 -14.75 6.94 12.10
C LYS A 249 -13.27 6.84 11.71
N VAL A 250 -12.91 5.90 10.82
CA VAL A 250 -11.52 5.63 10.41
C VAL A 250 -11.09 6.53 9.26
N VAL A 251 -12.00 6.81 8.31
CA VAL A 251 -11.69 7.50 7.04
C VAL A 251 -12.08 8.98 7.08
N GLY A 252 -12.96 9.38 8.02
CA GLY A 252 -13.47 10.75 8.13
C GLY A 252 -14.77 11.01 7.38
N ILE A 253 -15.02 10.31 6.27
CA ILE A 253 -16.23 10.46 5.41
C ILE A 253 -17.01 9.16 5.30
N ALA A 254 -18.29 9.25 4.90
CA ALA A 254 -19.12 8.06 4.73
C ALA A 254 -18.64 7.20 3.53
N PRO A 255 -18.88 5.87 3.54
CA PRO A 255 -18.50 4.99 2.43
C PRO A 255 -19.07 5.43 1.07
N THR A 256 -20.32 5.91 1.06
CA THR A 256 -21.00 6.43 -0.15
C THR A 256 -20.30 7.66 -0.70
N ASP A 257 -19.92 8.59 0.17
CA ASP A 257 -19.22 9.81 -0.22
C ASP A 257 -17.81 9.49 -0.75
N TYR A 258 -17.16 8.50 -0.12
CA TYR A 258 -15.87 8.00 -0.58
C TYR A 258 -15.96 7.41 -2.00
N VAL A 259 -16.98 6.59 -2.28
CA VAL A 259 -17.24 6.02 -3.62
C VAL A 259 -17.54 7.12 -4.65
N SER A 260 -18.36 8.13 -4.30
CA SER A 260 -18.65 9.25 -5.19
C SER A 260 -17.39 10.01 -5.57
N ARG A 261 -16.54 10.36 -4.60
CA ARG A 261 -15.26 11.05 -4.86
C ARG A 261 -14.33 10.25 -5.78
N ILE A 262 -14.30 8.91 -5.63
CA ILE A 262 -13.50 8.05 -6.52
C ILE A 262 -14.05 8.08 -7.94
N LYS A 263 -15.38 8.08 -8.11
CA LYS A 263 -16.03 8.10 -9.43
C LYS A 263 -15.85 9.46 -10.14
N ASP A 264 -15.97 10.55 -9.40
CA ASP A 264 -15.80 11.91 -9.93
C ASP A 264 -14.35 12.19 -10.37
N ASN A 265 -13.37 11.49 -9.79
CA ASN A 265 -11.95 11.55 -10.16
C ASN A 265 -11.50 10.47 -11.15
N ARG A 266 -12.44 9.72 -11.74
CA ARG A 266 -12.12 8.86 -12.90
C ARG A 266 -12.11 9.74 -14.16
N PRO A 267 -11.01 9.74 -14.95
CA PRO A 267 -10.93 10.48 -16.22
C PRO A 267 -11.92 9.94 -17.23
#